data_5dec9ec73ddb8fc0bc739eb3f0789075
#
_entry.id   5dec9ec73ddb8fc0bc739eb3f0789075
#
_cell.length_a   1.000
_cell.length_b   1.000
_cell.length_c   1.000
_cell.angle_alpha   90.00
_cell.angle_beta   90.00
_cell.angle_gamma   90.00
#
_symmetry.space_group_name_H-M   'P 1'
#
loop_
_entity.id
_entity.type
_entity.pdbx_description
1 polymer ?
#
loop_
_entity_poly.entity_id
_entity_poly.type
_entity_poly.pdbx_seq_one_letter_code
_entity_poly.pdbx_strand_id
1 'polypeptide(L)'
;MGKGAIIALIVLLVFVIILVILYFVGKKLQKRQDENNAMLQANKQYVSMLIIDKKRMKIKDAGLPQAVIDQTPKALRGSKMPIVKAKIGPQIMSLICDEKIFEDVPVKKEVKAAVSGIYILEVKGLHGKTTTEKVQKKGFRAWVDKLQEKAGAKPIK
;
A
#
# COMPACT_ATOMS: atom_id res chain seq x y z
N MET A 1 42.44 -29.62 2.76
CA MET A 1 41.29 -28.88 2.25
C MET A 1 41.67 -28.24 0.93
N GLY A 2 41.00 -28.60 -0.19
CA GLY A 2 41.33 -28.06 -1.51
C GLY A 2 40.94 -26.59 -1.61
N LYS A 3 41.66 -25.78 -2.36
CA LYS A 3 41.41 -24.34 -2.56
C LYS A 3 39.94 -24.05 -2.97
N GLY A 4 39.28 -24.98 -3.68
CA GLY A 4 37.89 -24.88 -4.05
C GLY A 4 36.92 -24.93 -2.85
N ALA A 5 37.19 -25.74 -1.81
CA ALA A 5 36.39 -25.84 -0.63
C ALA A 5 36.42 -24.53 0.20
N ILE A 6 37.56 -23.87 0.26
CA ILE A 6 37.71 -22.58 0.97
C ILE A 6 36.93 -21.49 0.25
N ILE A 7 36.96 -21.43 -1.08
CA ILE A 7 36.20 -20.46 -1.88
C ILE A 7 34.70 -20.68 -1.69
N ALA A 8 34.24 -21.93 -1.74
CA ALA A 8 32.83 -22.26 -1.50
C ALA A 8 32.36 -21.82 -0.12
N LEU A 9 33.18 -21.99 0.91
CA LEU A 9 32.87 -21.61 2.28
C LEU A 9 32.79 -20.07 2.42
N ILE A 10 33.67 -19.32 1.78
CA ILE A 10 33.65 -17.86 1.76
C ILE A 10 32.38 -17.35 1.06
N VAL A 11 32.01 -17.92 -0.08
CA VAL A 11 30.80 -17.54 -0.83
C VAL A 11 29.55 -17.80 0.02
N LEU A 12 29.49 -18.96 0.68
CA LEU A 12 28.38 -19.29 1.56
C LEU A 12 28.28 -18.32 2.73
N LEU A 13 29.40 -17.94 3.35
CA LEU A 13 29.44 -17.00 4.45
C LEU A 13 28.95 -15.61 4.01
N VAL A 14 29.42 -15.12 2.85
CA VAL A 14 28.94 -13.83 2.28
C VAL A 14 27.43 -13.88 2.02
N PHE A 15 26.94 -14.99 1.47
CA PHE A 15 25.50 -15.15 1.21
C PHE A 15 24.67 -15.09 2.50
N VAL A 16 25.11 -15.75 3.57
CA VAL A 16 24.45 -15.69 4.88
C VAL A 16 24.44 -14.26 5.43
N ILE A 17 25.55 -13.52 5.32
CA ILE A 17 25.61 -12.11 5.76
C ILE A 17 24.61 -11.26 5.00
N ILE A 18 24.48 -11.42 3.69
CA ILE A 18 23.53 -10.69 2.86
C ILE A 18 22.08 -10.99 3.32
N LEU A 19 21.75 -12.25 3.57
CA LEU A 19 20.41 -12.63 4.06
C LEU A 19 20.09 -12.01 5.42
N VAL A 20 21.05 -11.97 6.33
CA VAL A 20 20.90 -11.34 7.66
C VAL A 20 20.66 -9.83 7.50
N ILE A 21 21.43 -9.15 6.66
CA ILE A 21 21.25 -7.72 6.40
C ILE A 21 19.87 -7.45 5.81
N LEU A 22 19.44 -8.22 4.80
CA LEU A 22 18.10 -8.09 4.19
C LEU A 22 16.98 -8.33 5.20
N TYR A 23 17.15 -9.30 6.09
CA TYR A 23 16.18 -9.57 7.17
C TYR A 23 16.04 -8.38 8.12
N PHE A 24 17.15 -7.80 8.60
CA PHE A 24 17.12 -6.65 9.50
C PHE A 24 16.56 -5.39 8.81
N VAL A 25 16.93 -5.13 7.56
CA VAL A 25 16.40 -4.01 6.77
C VAL A 25 14.89 -4.17 6.55
N GLY A 26 14.45 -5.37 6.17
CA GLY A 26 13.03 -5.67 5.99
C GLY A 26 12.21 -5.45 7.26
N LYS A 27 12.69 -5.95 8.40
CA LYS A 27 12.03 -5.78 9.70
C LYS A 27 11.94 -4.30 10.12
N LYS A 28 13.01 -3.52 9.88
CA LYS A 28 13.03 -2.09 10.20
C LYS A 28 12.05 -1.28 9.33
N LEU A 29 11.98 -1.60 8.03
CA LEU A 29 11.03 -0.96 7.13
C LEU A 29 9.58 -1.29 7.49
N GLN A 30 9.31 -2.54 7.83
CA GLN A 30 7.98 -2.99 8.23
C GLN A 30 7.49 -2.26 9.48
N LYS A 31 8.34 -2.12 10.50
CA LYS A 31 8.00 -1.38 11.72
C LYS A 31 7.63 0.07 11.44
N ARG A 32 8.37 0.76 10.57
CA ARG A 32 8.04 2.13 10.17
C ARG A 32 6.71 2.25 9.42
N GLN A 33 6.38 1.26 8.58
CA GLN A 33 5.09 1.23 7.89
C GLN A 33 3.94 1.01 8.87
N ASP A 34 4.12 0.13 9.86
CA ASP A 34 3.10 -0.15 10.86
C ASP A 34 2.85 1.07 11.75
N GLU A 35 3.90 1.78 12.17
CA GLU A 35 3.80 3.03 12.95
C GLU A 35 3.06 4.12 12.15
N ASN A 36 3.42 4.32 10.87
CA ASN A 36 2.74 5.29 10.01
C ASN A 36 1.27 4.92 9.79
N ASN A 37 0.97 3.64 9.55
CA ASN A 37 -0.40 3.16 9.40
C ASN A 37 -1.20 3.34 10.69
N ALA A 38 -0.60 3.08 11.84
CA ALA A 38 -1.23 3.29 13.15
C ALA A 38 -1.57 4.78 13.37
N MET A 39 -0.66 5.69 13.05
CA MET A 39 -0.91 7.14 13.13
C MET A 39 -2.03 7.60 12.20
N LEU A 40 -2.05 7.09 10.96
CA LEU A 40 -3.11 7.39 10.00
C LEU A 40 -4.48 6.87 10.49
N GLN A 41 -4.51 5.69 11.09
CA GLN A 41 -5.74 5.12 11.65
C GLN A 41 -6.23 5.87 12.90
N ALA A 42 -5.31 6.31 13.76
CA ALA A 42 -5.65 7.07 14.97
C ALA A 42 -6.28 8.43 14.66
N ASN A 43 -5.85 9.07 13.56
CA ASN A 43 -6.38 10.37 13.14
C ASN A 43 -7.48 10.26 12.06
N LYS A 44 -8.12 9.12 11.97
CA LYS A 44 -9.15 8.82 10.98
C LYS A 44 -10.44 9.61 11.28
N GLN A 45 -10.88 10.39 10.31
CA GLN A 45 -12.14 11.13 10.38
C GLN A 45 -13.03 10.75 9.20
N TYR A 46 -14.33 10.58 9.47
CA TYR A 46 -15.31 10.31 8.43
C TYR A 46 -15.91 11.61 7.92
N VAL A 47 -15.72 11.89 6.64
CA VAL A 47 -16.21 13.10 5.99
C VAL A 47 -17.02 12.73 4.75
N SER A 48 -18.16 13.42 4.56
CA SER A 48 -18.90 13.33 3.30
C SER A 48 -18.23 14.21 2.25
N MET A 49 -17.95 13.65 1.07
CA MET A 49 -17.30 14.35 -0.01
C MET A 49 -17.88 13.95 -1.36
N LEU A 50 -17.96 14.92 -2.28
CA LEU A 50 -18.28 14.67 -3.66
C LEU A 50 -16.99 14.42 -4.45
N ILE A 51 -16.83 13.22 -4.98
CA ILE A 51 -15.69 12.89 -5.84
C ILE A 51 -15.90 13.53 -7.21
N ILE A 52 -15.01 14.44 -7.59
CA ILE A 52 -15.08 15.14 -8.88
C ILE A 52 -14.36 14.32 -9.94
N ASP A 53 -13.11 13.95 -9.67
CA ASP A 53 -12.24 13.22 -10.60
C ASP A 53 -11.24 12.35 -9.83
N LYS A 54 -10.78 11.29 -10.48
CA LYS A 54 -9.70 10.44 -9.97
C LYS A 54 -8.67 10.20 -11.07
N LYS A 55 -7.39 10.42 -10.77
CA LYS A 55 -6.34 10.27 -11.77
C LYS A 55 -5.01 9.89 -11.12
N ARG A 56 -4.24 9.04 -11.81
CA ARG A 56 -2.85 8.77 -11.42
C ARG A 56 -1.95 9.84 -12.02
N MET A 57 -1.36 10.68 -11.17
CA MET A 57 -0.47 11.76 -11.58
C MET A 57 0.69 11.94 -10.61
N LYS A 58 1.70 12.68 -11.03
CA LYS A 58 2.83 13.00 -10.14
C LYS A 58 2.36 13.95 -9.05
N ILE A 59 2.96 13.82 -7.86
CA ILE A 59 2.63 14.67 -6.70
C ILE A 59 2.76 16.16 -7.05
N LYS A 60 3.74 16.54 -7.87
CA LYS A 60 3.94 17.93 -8.30
C LYS A 60 2.78 18.49 -9.11
N ASP A 61 2.10 17.66 -9.87
CA ASP A 61 1.02 18.04 -10.79
C ASP A 61 -0.37 17.92 -10.14
N ALA A 62 -0.42 17.43 -8.91
CA ALA A 62 -1.66 17.10 -8.21
C ALA A 62 -2.38 18.29 -7.57
N GLY A 63 -1.75 19.48 -7.56
CA GLY A 63 -2.30 20.67 -6.86
C GLY A 63 -2.39 20.49 -5.35
N LEU A 64 -1.47 19.73 -4.78
CA LEU A 64 -1.31 19.55 -3.33
C LEU A 64 -0.60 20.76 -2.72
N PRO A 65 -0.83 21.03 -1.42
CA PRO A 65 -0.08 22.07 -0.70
C PRO A 65 1.43 21.85 -0.78
N GLN A 66 2.20 22.94 -0.93
CA GLN A 66 3.65 22.87 -1.07
C GLN A 66 4.33 22.12 0.08
N ALA A 67 3.81 22.31 1.30
CA ALA A 67 4.32 21.61 2.50
C ALA A 67 4.30 20.09 2.36
N VAL A 68 3.30 19.52 1.66
CA VAL A 68 3.20 18.09 1.40
C VAL A 68 4.24 17.64 0.38
N ILE A 69 4.44 18.44 -0.66
CA ILE A 69 5.44 18.15 -1.69
C ILE A 69 6.84 18.15 -1.07
N ASP A 70 7.13 19.08 -0.17
CA ASP A 70 8.44 19.20 0.48
C ASP A 70 8.72 18.08 1.47
N GLN A 71 7.71 17.61 2.17
CA GLN A 71 7.80 16.46 3.08
C GLN A 71 7.95 15.12 2.32
N THR A 72 7.60 15.09 1.04
CA THR A 72 7.72 13.87 0.24
C THR A 72 9.18 13.64 -0.17
N PRO A 73 9.74 12.44 0.05
CA PRO A 73 11.08 12.09 -0.39
C PRO A 73 11.27 12.34 -1.88
N LYS A 74 12.42 12.88 -2.27
CA LYS A 74 12.72 13.24 -3.67
C LYS A 74 12.50 12.09 -4.66
N ALA A 75 12.79 10.85 -4.24
CA ALA A 75 12.58 9.65 -5.05
C ALA A 75 11.09 9.39 -5.38
N LEU A 76 10.17 9.76 -4.49
CA LEU A 76 8.74 9.54 -4.68
C LEU A 76 8.03 10.70 -5.38
N ARG A 77 8.64 11.89 -5.45
CA ARG A 77 8.03 13.07 -6.12
C ARG A 77 7.79 12.86 -7.61
N GLY A 78 8.57 12.00 -8.25
CA GLY A 78 8.45 11.62 -9.66
C GLY A 78 7.48 10.47 -9.93
N SER A 79 7.10 9.72 -8.90
CA SER A 79 6.21 8.58 -9.02
C SER A 79 4.78 9.02 -9.26
N LYS A 80 4.04 8.26 -10.08
CA LYS A 80 2.61 8.46 -10.28
C LYS A 80 1.87 7.89 -9.08
N MET A 81 1.11 8.74 -8.39
CA MET A 81 0.29 8.36 -7.25
C MET A 81 -1.20 8.51 -7.57
N PRO A 82 -2.07 7.72 -6.95
CA PRO A 82 -3.51 7.85 -7.10
C PRO A 82 -3.99 9.11 -6.38
N ILE A 83 -4.41 10.10 -7.14
CA ILE A 83 -4.94 11.37 -6.65
C ILE A 83 -6.42 11.44 -6.96
N VAL A 84 -7.18 11.85 -5.96
CA VAL A 84 -8.62 12.07 -6.04
C VAL A 84 -8.91 13.53 -5.79
N LYS A 85 -9.59 14.19 -6.72
CA LYS A 85 -10.15 15.53 -6.52
C LYS A 85 -11.54 15.40 -5.93
N ALA A 86 -11.72 15.95 -4.75
CA ALA A 86 -12.99 15.89 -4.04
C ALA A 86 -13.42 17.28 -3.55
N LYS A 87 -14.72 17.49 -3.51
CA LYS A 87 -15.32 18.66 -2.87
C LYS A 87 -15.78 18.26 -1.48
N ILE A 88 -15.22 18.92 -0.48
CA ILE A 88 -15.58 18.75 0.93
C ILE A 88 -16.20 20.05 1.41
N GLY A 89 -17.51 20.05 1.62
CA GLY A 89 -18.24 21.29 1.89
C GLY A 89 -18.06 22.31 0.77
N PRO A 90 -17.61 23.54 1.04
CA PRO A 90 -17.43 24.57 0.02
C PRO A 90 -16.09 24.46 -0.75
N GLN A 91 -15.16 23.65 -0.28
CA GLN A 91 -13.79 23.62 -0.81
C GLN A 91 -13.55 22.40 -1.72
N ILE A 92 -12.78 22.63 -2.78
CA ILE A 92 -12.26 21.57 -3.67
C ILE A 92 -10.80 21.35 -3.31
N MET A 93 -10.43 20.12 -3.00
CA MET A 93 -9.06 19.75 -2.69
C MET A 93 -8.64 18.46 -3.36
N SER A 94 -7.34 18.32 -3.54
CA SER A 94 -6.72 17.09 -4.00
C SER A 94 -6.32 16.25 -2.80
N LEU A 95 -6.67 14.97 -2.83
CA LEU A 95 -6.37 14.01 -1.79
C LEU A 95 -5.59 12.83 -2.37
N ILE A 96 -4.67 12.29 -1.62
CA ILE A 96 -3.95 11.07 -1.98
C ILE A 96 -4.81 9.88 -1.55
N CYS A 97 -5.10 8.99 -2.48
CA CYS A 97 -5.88 7.79 -2.23
C CYS A 97 -4.97 6.58 -2.00
N ASP A 98 -5.40 5.64 -1.18
CA ASP A 98 -4.71 4.35 -1.10
C ASP A 98 -4.93 3.59 -2.42
N GLU A 99 -3.85 2.99 -2.94
CA GLU A 99 -3.86 2.20 -4.18
C GLU A 99 -4.90 1.09 -4.17
N LYS A 100 -5.14 0.49 -3.00
CA LYS A 100 -6.06 -0.64 -2.82
C LYS A 100 -7.52 -0.28 -3.06
N ILE A 101 -7.90 0.96 -2.76
CA ILE A 101 -9.29 1.44 -2.87
C ILE A 101 -9.51 2.35 -4.07
N PHE A 102 -8.43 2.75 -4.75
CA PHE A 102 -8.50 3.71 -5.84
C PHE A 102 -9.45 3.29 -6.97
N GLU A 103 -9.46 2.01 -7.32
CA GLU A 103 -10.35 1.51 -8.37
C GLU A 103 -11.82 1.57 -7.95
N ASP A 104 -12.12 1.34 -6.67
CA ASP A 104 -13.48 1.32 -6.12
C ASP A 104 -14.05 2.72 -5.86
N VAL A 105 -13.23 3.78 -5.91
CA VAL A 105 -13.70 5.16 -5.72
C VAL A 105 -14.60 5.58 -6.89
N PRO A 106 -15.91 5.84 -6.64
CA PRO A 106 -16.81 6.27 -7.68
C PRO A 106 -16.59 7.74 -8.01
N VAL A 107 -16.54 8.08 -9.29
CA VAL A 107 -16.44 9.46 -9.77
C VAL A 107 -17.82 10.08 -9.91
N LYS A 108 -17.94 11.39 -9.65
CA LYS A 108 -19.18 12.18 -9.74
C LYS A 108 -20.28 11.69 -8.78
N LYS A 109 -19.89 11.09 -7.66
CA LYS A 109 -20.82 10.65 -6.60
C LYS A 109 -20.40 11.18 -5.26
N GLU A 110 -21.38 11.40 -4.40
CA GLU A 110 -21.14 11.72 -2.99
C GLU A 110 -20.90 10.43 -2.22
N VAL A 111 -19.83 10.41 -1.44
CA VAL A 111 -19.42 9.25 -0.64
C VAL A 111 -19.00 9.69 0.76
N LYS A 112 -19.15 8.82 1.73
CA LYS A 112 -18.51 8.96 3.03
C LYS A 112 -17.14 8.32 2.97
N ALA A 113 -16.09 9.11 3.10
CA ALA A 113 -14.72 8.62 3.12
C ALA A 113 -14.10 8.84 4.49
N ALA A 114 -13.25 7.89 4.87
CA ALA A 114 -12.39 8.05 6.02
C ALA A 114 -11.09 8.69 5.55
N VAL A 115 -10.82 9.88 6.06
CA VAL A 115 -9.62 10.66 5.72
C VAL A 115 -8.74 10.85 6.95
N SER A 116 -7.45 10.90 6.71
CA SER A 116 -6.45 11.31 7.71
C SER A 116 -5.57 12.37 7.06
N GLY A 117 -5.79 13.64 7.43
CA GLY A 117 -5.17 14.77 6.76
C GLY A 117 -5.52 14.81 5.27
N ILE A 118 -4.55 14.59 4.40
CA ILE A 118 -4.71 14.57 2.94
C ILE A 118 -4.87 13.15 2.34
N TYR A 119 -4.91 12.12 3.18
CA TYR A 119 -4.99 10.73 2.74
C TYR A 119 -6.41 10.18 2.86
N ILE A 120 -6.90 9.55 1.81
CA ILE A 120 -8.14 8.75 1.82
C ILE A 120 -7.77 7.32 2.16
N LEU A 121 -8.23 6.84 3.32
CA LEU A 121 -7.94 5.49 3.83
C LEU A 121 -9.04 4.49 3.47
N GLU A 122 -10.30 4.96 3.40
CA GLU A 122 -11.46 4.11 3.18
C GLU A 122 -12.57 4.93 2.53
N VAL A 123 -13.32 4.35 1.62
CA VAL A 123 -14.50 4.97 1.03
C VAL A 123 -15.70 4.08 1.27
N LYS A 124 -16.73 4.64 1.94
CA LYS A 124 -18.02 3.99 2.09
C LYS A 124 -18.97 4.56 1.05
N GLY A 125 -19.42 3.73 0.12
CA GLY A 125 -20.43 4.12 -0.83
C GLY A 125 -21.79 4.30 -0.14
N LEU A 126 -22.67 5.12 -0.71
CA LEU A 126 -24.06 5.29 -0.28
C LEU A 126 -24.87 3.97 -0.31
N HIS A 127 -24.34 2.92 -0.93
CA HIS A 127 -24.90 1.56 -0.97
C HIS A 127 -23.84 0.59 -0.42
N GLY A 128 -23.84 0.45 0.85
CA GLY A 128 -23.32 -0.54 1.76
C GLY A 128 -22.62 -1.79 1.21
N LYS A 129 -21.50 -1.66 0.54
CA LYS A 129 -20.51 -2.74 0.49
C LYS A 129 -19.20 -2.19 0.99
N THR A 130 -18.93 -2.48 2.24
CA THR A 130 -17.58 -2.42 2.80
C THR A 130 -16.77 -3.45 2.03
N THR A 131 -16.09 -3.03 0.97
CA THR A 131 -15.11 -3.89 0.33
C THR A 131 -13.84 -3.83 1.18
N THR A 132 -13.92 -4.47 2.34
CA THR A 132 -12.74 -5.04 2.96
C THR A 132 -12.50 -6.37 2.25
N GLU A 133 -12.31 -6.34 0.95
CA GLU A 133 -11.79 -7.51 0.27
C GLU A 133 -10.33 -7.67 0.71
N LYS A 134 -10.15 -8.62 1.61
CA LYS A 134 -8.89 -9.34 1.73
C LYS A 134 -8.38 -9.56 0.32
N VAL A 135 -7.26 -8.92 -0.01
CA VAL A 135 -6.49 -9.27 -1.20
C VAL A 135 -6.22 -10.76 -1.08
N GLN A 136 -7.07 -11.56 -1.70
CA GLN A 136 -6.76 -12.95 -1.93
C GLN A 136 -5.52 -12.96 -2.82
N LYS A 137 -4.42 -13.35 -2.25
CA LYS A 137 -3.21 -13.72 -2.97
C LYS A 137 -3.52 -14.98 -3.79
N LYS A 138 -4.27 -14.79 -4.88
CA LYS A 138 -4.80 -15.87 -5.74
C LYS A 138 -3.72 -16.61 -6.54
N GLY A 139 -2.48 -16.15 -6.55
CA GLY A 139 -1.42 -16.81 -7.32
C GLY A 139 -0.67 -17.91 -6.56
N PHE A 140 -0.18 -17.60 -5.38
CA PHE A 140 0.76 -18.48 -4.68
C PHE A 140 0.07 -19.59 -3.88
N ARG A 141 -1.02 -19.27 -3.17
CA ARG A 141 -1.77 -20.29 -2.42
C ARG A 141 -2.43 -21.32 -3.34
N ALA A 142 -3.04 -20.89 -4.44
CA ALA A 142 -3.63 -21.83 -5.41
C ALA A 142 -2.59 -22.75 -6.06
N TRP A 143 -1.35 -22.27 -6.20
CA TRP A 143 -0.25 -23.10 -6.69
C TRP A 143 0.26 -24.08 -5.62
N VAL A 144 0.36 -23.66 -4.37
CA VAL A 144 0.71 -24.51 -3.22
C VAL A 144 -0.37 -25.57 -2.99
N ASP A 145 -1.65 -25.21 -3.05
CA ASP A 145 -2.77 -26.15 -2.89
C ASP A 145 -2.77 -27.21 -4.00
N LYS A 146 -2.48 -26.83 -5.25
CA LYS A 146 -2.30 -27.80 -6.36
C LYS A 146 -1.09 -28.72 -6.18
N LEU A 147 -0.01 -28.23 -5.56
CA LEU A 147 1.14 -29.07 -5.25
C LEU A 147 0.87 -30.04 -4.11
N GLN A 148 0.11 -29.61 -3.09
CA GLN A 148 -0.32 -30.48 -1.99
C GLN A 148 -1.30 -31.56 -2.46
N GLU A 149 -2.21 -31.24 -3.35
CA GLU A 149 -3.14 -32.21 -3.96
C GLU A 149 -2.41 -33.27 -4.79
N LYS A 150 -1.36 -32.85 -5.55
CA LYS A 150 -0.50 -33.80 -6.27
C LYS A 150 0.39 -34.64 -5.36
N ALA A 151 0.72 -34.14 -4.17
CA ALA A 151 1.52 -34.86 -3.17
C ALA A 151 0.68 -35.78 -2.25
N GLY A 152 -0.64 -35.91 -2.48
CA GLY A 152 -1.52 -36.81 -1.74
C GLY A 152 -1.81 -36.40 -0.29
N ALA A 153 -1.52 -35.18 0.12
CA ALA A 153 -1.80 -34.69 1.46
C ALA A 153 -3.24 -34.16 1.53
N LYS A 154 -4.13 -34.84 2.28
CA LYS A 154 -5.49 -34.35 2.57
C LYS A 154 -5.42 -33.09 3.46
N PRO A 155 -6.21 -32.04 3.16
CA PRO A 155 -6.27 -30.87 4.03
C PRO A 155 -6.91 -31.24 5.38
N ILE A 156 -6.23 -30.88 6.45
CA ILE A 156 -6.78 -30.98 7.81
C ILE A 156 -7.80 -29.85 7.97
N LYS A 157 -9.04 -30.22 8.34
CA LYS A 157 -10.13 -29.29 8.65
C LYS A 157 -9.87 -28.49 9.91
#